data_1469ae39bea3e44d6d017191e9c7bb70
#
_entry.id   1469ae39bea3e44d6d017191e9c7bb70
#
_cell.length_a   1.000
_cell.length_b   1.000
_cell.length_c   1.000
_cell.angle_alpha   90.00
_cell.angle_beta   90.00
_cell.angle_gamma   90.00
#
_symmetry.space_group_name_H-M   'P 1'
#
loop_
_entity.id
_entity.type
_entity.pdbx_description
1 polymer ?
#
loop_
_entity_poly.entity_id
_entity_poly.type
_entity_poly.pdbx_seq_one_letter_code
_entity_poly.pdbx_strand_id
1 'polypeptide(L)'
;MKRLLTFISALLLVGAAVAGEKVIQSSAKHQPNWIGGMEDGYFIVSAEASSLDDAQEKAITRVREQIISAVATRVHSATSITMHEITTNGSINSRKEMKSELSVEAADIPYLANISPSHAEDFYWAKIRRDDKSTYYYYHIKYPFSNSKLRMLVDEYEKQQKVINDSLQAFASVNFADFDDLDQMLLRYTMLKQFASTLRESDSRQEVIKAIRNTYDQMLARNLHVEMLSSDRQSTRAALLYGTQQLSCSVLPKVKSNCLTAIEVKHAADAAVINYDFQTGCYEDEQNWLDIVYTVSGKKYSARCYIK
;
A
#
# COMPACT_ATOMS: atom_id res chain seq x y z
N MET A 1 -32.26 -19.47 -46.37
CA MET A 1 -33.44 -19.99 -45.62
C MET A 1 -33.28 -19.62 -44.15
N LYS A 2 -34.19 -18.78 -43.72
CA LYS A 2 -34.30 -18.21 -42.39
C LYS A 2 -34.59 -19.26 -41.34
N ARG A 3 -33.89 -19.28 -40.22
CA ARG A 3 -34.42 -19.76 -38.93
C ARG A 3 -34.07 -18.78 -37.84
N LEU A 4 -35.00 -17.89 -37.60
CA LEU A 4 -35.14 -17.05 -36.45
C LEU A 4 -35.41 -17.94 -35.23
N LEU A 5 -34.48 -18.07 -34.29
CA LEU A 5 -34.76 -18.66 -32.98
C LEU A 5 -35.14 -17.50 -32.04
N THR A 6 -36.42 -17.33 -31.89
CA THR A 6 -37.06 -16.48 -30.91
C THR A 6 -36.88 -17.11 -29.52
N PHE A 7 -35.94 -16.64 -28.73
CA PHE A 7 -35.90 -16.92 -27.29
C PHE A 7 -36.97 -16.06 -26.61
N ILE A 8 -38.11 -16.66 -26.35
CA ILE A 8 -39.13 -16.16 -25.45
C ILE A 8 -38.58 -16.43 -24.04
N SER A 9 -37.87 -15.43 -23.46
CA SER A 9 -37.67 -15.38 -22.01
C SER A 9 -39.00 -15.07 -21.36
N ALA A 10 -39.62 -16.11 -20.83
CA ALA A 10 -40.73 -15.97 -19.91
C ALA A 10 -40.28 -15.18 -18.69
N LEU A 11 -40.60 -13.90 -18.71
CA LEU A 11 -40.49 -13.02 -17.55
C LEU A 11 -41.57 -13.48 -16.55
N LEU A 12 -41.19 -14.41 -15.69
CA LEU A 12 -41.96 -14.73 -14.51
C LEU A 12 -41.96 -13.48 -13.64
N LEU A 13 -43.02 -12.70 -13.74
CA LEU A 13 -43.48 -11.78 -12.74
C LEU A 13 -43.71 -12.57 -11.44
N VAL A 14 -42.67 -12.79 -10.68
CA VAL A 14 -42.78 -13.16 -9.28
C VAL A 14 -43.14 -11.87 -8.53
N GLY A 15 -44.37 -11.46 -8.66
CA GLY A 15 -45.08 -10.82 -7.58
C GLY A 15 -45.19 -11.87 -6.49
N ALA A 16 -44.13 -12.06 -5.72
CA ALA A 16 -44.20 -12.82 -4.48
C ALA A 16 -45.11 -12.07 -3.51
N ALA A 17 -46.43 -12.24 -3.70
CA ALA A 17 -47.31 -12.28 -2.56
C ALA A 17 -46.87 -13.53 -1.78
N VAL A 18 -45.88 -13.36 -0.90
CA VAL A 18 -45.54 -14.36 0.12
C VAL A 18 -46.84 -14.47 0.94
N ALA A 19 -47.56 -15.56 0.75
CA ALA A 19 -48.75 -15.83 1.48
C ALA A 19 -48.36 -15.79 2.97
N GLY A 20 -48.92 -14.79 3.73
CA GLY A 20 -48.66 -14.64 5.14
C GLY A 20 -48.00 -13.33 5.61
N GLU A 21 -47.36 -12.56 4.74
CA GLU A 21 -46.73 -11.28 5.15
C GLU A 21 -47.71 -10.11 4.93
N LYS A 22 -47.83 -9.26 5.99
CA LYS A 22 -48.73 -8.10 5.95
C LYS A 22 -47.95 -6.80 6.21
N VAL A 23 -48.04 -5.85 5.29
CA VAL A 23 -47.57 -4.47 5.50
C VAL A 23 -48.48 -3.84 6.59
N ILE A 24 -47.84 -3.42 7.69
CA ILE A 24 -48.54 -2.78 8.82
C ILE A 24 -48.28 -1.27 8.91
N GLN A 25 -47.19 -0.79 8.29
CA GLN A 25 -46.82 0.62 8.18
C GLN A 25 -45.94 0.84 7.00
N SER A 26 -45.95 2.00 6.35
CA SER A 26 -45.06 2.35 5.24
C SER A 26 -44.90 3.87 5.15
N SER A 27 -43.80 4.30 4.46
CA SER A 27 -43.54 5.72 4.22
C SER A 27 -44.48 6.36 3.21
N ALA A 28 -45.15 5.56 2.36
CA ALA A 28 -46.13 6.05 1.39
C ALA A 28 -47.27 5.04 1.24
N LYS A 29 -48.44 5.52 0.76
CA LYS A 29 -49.64 4.70 0.58
C LYS A 29 -49.45 3.58 -0.44
N HIS A 30 -48.69 3.81 -1.49
CA HIS A 30 -48.39 2.84 -2.53
C HIS A 30 -46.88 2.69 -2.68
N GLN A 31 -46.44 1.47 -2.97
CA GLN A 31 -45.07 1.18 -3.31
C GLN A 31 -44.70 1.87 -4.62
N PRO A 32 -43.57 2.60 -4.68
CA PRO A 32 -43.10 3.23 -5.90
C PRO A 32 -42.80 2.23 -7.02
N ASN A 33 -43.06 2.61 -8.26
CA ASN A 33 -42.88 1.73 -9.41
C ASN A 33 -41.40 1.44 -9.76
N TRP A 34 -40.48 2.23 -9.26
CA TRP A 34 -39.05 2.00 -9.48
C TRP A 34 -38.49 0.82 -8.65
N ILE A 35 -39.18 0.39 -7.61
CA ILE A 35 -38.74 -0.74 -6.77
C ILE A 35 -38.75 -2.03 -7.56
N GLY A 36 -37.60 -2.75 -7.57
CA GLY A 36 -37.40 -3.97 -8.36
C GLY A 36 -37.14 -3.73 -9.84
N GLY A 37 -37.07 -2.47 -10.29
CA GLY A 37 -36.68 -2.08 -11.62
C GLY A 37 -35.18 -1.81 -11.75
N MET A 38 -34.74 -1.54 -12.98
CA MET A 38 -33.44 -1.01 -13.31
C MET A 38 -33.64 0.31 -14.07
N GLU A 39 -32.91 1.34 -13.69
CA GLU A 39 -32.98 2.65 -14.32
C GLU A 39 -31.55 3.17 -14.54
N ASP A 40 -31.27 3.64 -15.75
CA ASP A 40 -29.97 4.16 -16.11
C ASP A 40 -29.61 5.38 -15.25
N GLY A 41 -28.42 5.36 -14.68
CA GLY A 41 -27.94 6.43 -13.80
C GLY A 41 -28.34 6.29 -12.34
N TYR A 42 -28.93 5.13 -11.95
CA TYR A 42 -29.33 4.87 -10.57
C TYR A 42 -28.93 3.49 -10.08
N PHE A 43 -28.58 3.40 -8.83
CA PHE A 43 -28.62 2.14 -8.08
C PHE A 43 -29.93 2.04 -7.32
N ILE A 44 -30.70 1.00 -7.59
CA ILE A 44 -31.93 0.67 -6.89
C ILE A 44 -31.62 -0.51 -5.98
N VAL A 45 -31.60 -0.22 -4.68
CA VAL A 45 -31.14 -1.17 -3.65
C VAL A 45 -32.22 -1.36 -2.61
N SER A 46 -32.37 -2.62 -2.15
CA SER A 46 -33.29 -2.97 -1.07
C SER A 46 -32.55 -3.66 0.06
N ALA A 47 -32.92 -3.37 1.30
CA ALA A 47 -32.38 -4.03 2.48
C ALA A 47 -33.47 -4.34 3.49
N GLU A 48 -33.23 -5.37 4.28
CA GLU A 48 -34.11 -5.86 5.33
C GLU A 48 -33.39 -5.86 6.68
N ALA A 49 -34.07 -5.39 7.75
CA ALA A 49 -33.57 -5.46 9.11
C ALA A 49 -34.69 -5.45 10.14
N SER A 50 -34.35 -5.66 11.41
CA SER A 50 -35.26 -5.63 12.55
C SER A 50 -35.73 -4.22 12.94
N SER A 51 -34.91 -3.20 12.61
CA SER A 51 -35.25 -1.78 12.81
C SER A 51 -35.17 -1.02 11.47
N LEU A 52 -35.83 0.15 11.43
CA LEU A 52 -35.79 1.02 10.25
C LEU A 52 -34.39 1.57 10.02
N ASP A 53 -33.70 1.98 11.08
CA ASP A 53 -32.36 2.54 10.99
C ASP A 53 -31.35 1.51 10.49
N ASP A 54 -31.40 0.27 10.98
CA ASP A 54 -30.53 -0.80 10.49
C ASP A 54 -30.83 -1.15 9.02
N ALA A 55 -32.12 -1.12 8.61
CA ALA A 55 -32.48 -1.38 7.22
C ALA A 55 -31.94 -0.28 6.28
N GLN A 56 -32.01 0.97 6.72
CA GLN A 56 -31.45 2.10 5.99
C GLN A 56 -29.92 2.01 5.89
N GLU A 57 -29.21 1.73 6.99
CA GLU A 57 -27.75 1.56 7.00
C GLU A 57 -27.30 0.44 6.09
N LYS A 58 -27.97 -0.71 6.14
CA LYS A 58 -27.72 -1.83 5.22
C LYS A 58 -27.95 -1.45 3.75
N ALA A 59 -28.99 -0.66 3.46
CA ALA A 59 -29.22 -0.21 2.09
C ALA A 59 -28.10 0.69 1.59
N ILE A 60 -27.62 1.63 2.41
CA ILE A 60 -26.48 2.48 2.08
C ILE A 60 -25.19 1.67 1.91
N THR A 61 -24.94 0.70 2.76
CA THR A 61 -23.80 -0.23 2.61
C THR A 61 -23.85 -0.95 1.28
N ARG A 62 -25.00 -1.46 0.88
CA ARG A 62 -25.19 -2.11 -0.44
C ARG A 62 -24.99 -1.14 -1.61
N VAL A 63 -25.37 0.14 -1.48
CA VAL A 63 -25.05 1.17 -2.50
C VAL A 63 -23.54 1.32 -2.63
N ARG A 64 -22.80 1.42 -1.51
CA ARG A 64 -21.33 1.48 -1.55
C ARG A 64 -20.72 0.26 -2.22
N GLU A 65 -21.18 -0.94 -1.88
CA GLU A 65 -20.73 -2.20 -2.49
C GLU A 65 -20.97 -2.24 -4.01
N GLN A 66 -22.12 -1.74 -4.48
CA GLN A 66 -22.42 -1.68 -5.91
C GLN A 66 -21.50 -0.68 -6.64
N ILE A 67 -21.19 0.47 -6.04
CA ILE A 67 -20.25 1.44 -6.60
C ILE A 67 -18.85 0.83 -6.67
N ILE A 68 -18.36 0.22 -5.60
CA ILE A 68 -17.06 -0.47 -5.56
C ILE A 68 -17.00 -1.53 -6.66
N SER A 69 -18.02 -2.36 -6.78
CA SER A 69 -18.10 -3.40 -7.81
C SER A 69 -18.11 -2.83 -9.22
N ALA A 70 -18.80 -1.71 -9.45
CA ALA A 70 -18.84 -1.04 -10.75
C ALA A 70 -17.46 -0.47 -11.13
N VAL A 71 -16.78 0.20 -10.21
CA VAL A 71 -15.42 0.72 -10.41
C VAL A 71 -14.45 -0.42 -10.67
N ALA A 72 -14.42 -1.45 -9.82
CA ALA A 72 -13.53 -2.59 -9.96
C ALA A 72 -13.75 -3.33 -11.29
N THR A 73 -15.00 -3.49 -11.71
CA THR A 73 -15.34 -4.13 -13.00
C THR A 73 -14.83 -3.29 -14.18
N ARG A 74 -14.93 -1.97 -14.09
CA ARG A 74 -14.48 -1.07 -15.17
C ARG A 74 -12.95 -1.05 -15.26
N VAL A 75 -12.25 -0.93 -14.14
CA VAL A 75 -10.78 -1.00 -14.06
C VAL A 75 -10.27 -2.33 -14.60
N HIS A 76 -10.88 -3.46 -14.16
CA HIS A 76 -10.50 -4.78 -14.63
C HIS A 76 -10.66 -4.92 -16.16
N SER A 77 -11.71 -4.37 -16.72
CA SER A 77 -11.93 -4.41 -18.18
C SER A 77 -10.87 -3.60 -18.95
N ALA A 78 -10.40 -2.49 -18.40
CA ALA A 78 -9.33 -1.69 -18.97
C ALA A 78 -7.95 -2.38 -18.84
N THR A 79 -7.65 -2.95 -17.66
CA THR A 79 -6.37 -3.60 -17.38
C THR A 79 -6.19 -4.93 -18.12
N SER A 80 -7.25 -5.70 -18.34
CA SER A 80 -7.18 -6.97 -19.08
C SER A 80 -6.83 -6.80 -20.55
N ILE A 81 -7.11 -5.63 -21.14
CA ILE A 81 -6.69 -5.29 -22.50
C ILE A 81 -5.16 -5.08 -22.53
N THR A 82 -4.58 -4.48 -21.50
CA THR A 82 -3.14 -4.16 -21.41
C THR A 82 -2.29 -5.39 -21.00
N MET A 83 -2.83 -6.28 -20.16
CA MET A 83 -2.11 -7.51 -19.73
C MET A 83 -2.13 -8.65 -20.76
N HIS A 84 -3.01 -8.62 -21.73
CA HIS A 84 -3.02 -9.63 -22.80
C HIS A 84 -1.74 -9.59 -23.67
N GLU A 85 -1.03 -8.48 -23.64
CA GLU A 85 0.26 -8.33 -24.33
C GLU A 85 1.47 -8.87 -23.54
N ILE A 86 1.35 -9.15 -22.25
CA ILE A 86 2.52 -9.46 -21.37
C ILE A 86 2.56 -10.90 -20.87
N THR A 87 1.46 -11.67 -20.85
CA THR A 87 1.48 -13.03 -20.29
C THR A 87 0.73 -14.07 -21.11
N THR A 88 1.49 -14.88 -21.81
CA THR A 88 0.99 -16.10 -22.51
C THR A 88 0.74 -17.30 -21.56
N ASN A 89 0.91 -17.16 -20.24
CA ASN A 89 0.78 -18.26 -19.27
C ASN A 89 0.24 -17.78 -17.90
N GLY A 90 -1.03 -17.39 -17.82
CA GLY A 90 -1.67 -17.02 -16.56
C GLY A 90 -2.94 -17.84 -16.27
N SER A 91 -2.94 -18.62 -15.19
CA SER A 91 -4.04 -19.52 -14.78
C SER A 91 -5.31 -18.75 -14.34
N ILE A 92 -6.47 -19.40 -14.45
CA ILE A 92 -7.82 -18.88 -14.13
C ILE A 92 -7.97 -18.40 -12.65
N ASN A 93 -7.12 -18.85 -11.74
CA ASN A 93 -7.14 -18.44 -10.34
C ASN A 93 -6.73 -16.98 -10.14
N SER A 94 -5.81 -16.45 -10.95
CA SER A 94 -5.37 -15.07 -10.86
C SER A 94 -6.47 -14.03 -11.13
N ARG A 95 -7.51 -14.38 -11.90
CA ARG A 95 -8.63 -13.47 -12.18
C ARG A 95 -9.57 -13.23 -11.00
N LYS A 96 -9.83 -14.24 -10.18
CA LYS A 96 -10.69 -14.09 -8.99
C LYS A 96 -9.98 -13.32 -7.88
N GLU A 97 -8.70 -13.59 -7.68
CA GLU A 97 -7.87 -12.89 -6.72
C GLU A 97 -7.70 -11.40 -7.09
N MET A 98 -7.38 -11.09 -8.35
CA MET A 98 -7.28 -9.73 -8.85
C MET A 98 -8.60 -8.94 -8.71
N LYS A 99 -9.76 -9.56 -8.97
CA LYS A 99 -11.06 -8.91 -8.80
C LYS A 99 -11.36 -8.63 -7.32
N SER A 100 -10.94 -9.50 -6.42
CA SER A 100 -11.08 -9.32 -4.98
C SER A 100 -10.18 -8.18 -4.47
N GLU A 101 -8.93 -8.14 -4.90
CA GLU A 101 -7.98 -7.07 -4.58
C GLU A 101 -8.46 -5.71 -5.07
N LEU A 102 -8.87 -5.60 -6.34
CA LEU A 102 -9.43 -4.38 -6.91
C LEU A 102 -10.67 -3.89 -6.16
N SER A 103 -11.52 -4.79 -5.67
CA SER A 103 -12.68 -4.41 -4.88
C SER A 103 -12.29 -3.87 -3.50
N VAL A 104 -11.25 -4.42 -2.88
CA VAL A 104 -10.72 -3.93 -1.60
C VAL A 104 -10.05 -2.56 -1.78
N GLU A 105 -9.26 -2.37 -2.83
CA GLU A 105 -8.61 -1.10 -3.13
C GLU A 105 -9.61 -0.01 -3.52
N ALA A 106 -10.64 -0.35 -4.33
CA ALA A 106 -11.70 0.58 -4.70
C ALA A 106 -12.53 1.07 -3.49
N ALA A 107 -12.51 0.34 -2.36
CA ALA A 107 -13.17 0.76 -1.13
C ALA A 107 -12.54 1.99 -0.47
N ASP A 108 -11.30 2.35 -0.82
CA ASP A 108 -10.60 3.54 -0.32
C ASP A 108 -10.91 4.83 -1.10
N ILE A 109 -11.75 4.77 -2.11
CA ILE A 109 -12.14 5.95 -2.88
C ILE A 109 -12.84 6.96 -1.95
N PRO A 110 -12.33 8.21 -1.82
CA PRO A 110 -12.87 9.20 -0.85
C PRO A 110 -14.35 9.50 -1.04
N TYR A 111 -14.86 9.39 -2.27
CA TYR A 111 -16.27 9.56 -2.58
C TYR A 111 -17.19 8.64 -1.77
N LEU A 112 -16.76 7.41 -1.43
CA LEU A 112 -17.56 6.43 -0.71
C LEU A 112 -17.89 6.86 0.72
N ALA A 113 -17.01 7.65 1.34
CA ALA A 113 -17.25 8.21 2.67
C ALA A 113 -18.44 9.19 2.70
N ASN A 114 -18.74 9.84 1.58
CA ASN A 114 -19.80 10.82 1.45
C ASN A 114 -21.15 10.22 1.04
N ILE A 115 -21.25 8.90 0.83
CA ILE A 115 -22.51 8.24 0.49
C ILE A 115 -23.40 8.19 1.73
N SER A 116 -24.54 8.87 1.65
CA SER A 116 -25.51 8.97 2.74
C SER A 116 -26.95 8.91 2.21
N PRO A 117 -27.94 8.60 3.05
CA PRO A 117 -29.35 8.59 2.66
C PRO A 117 -29.86 9.92 2.12
N SER A 118 -29.28 11.05 2.58
CA SER A 118 -29.66 12.39 2.15
C SER A 118 -29.33 12.69 0.68
N HIS A 119 -28.48 11.92 0.04
CA HIS A 119 -28.14 12.02 -1.37
C HIS A 119 -28.99 11.11 -2.29
N ALA A 120 -29.91 10.34 -1.70
CA ALA A 120 -30.86 9.56 -2.49
C ALA A 120 -31.84 10.46 -3.24
N GLU A 121 -32.24 10.08 -4.44
CA GLU A 121 -33.31 10.76 -5.17
C GLU A 121 -34.67 10.42 -4.57
N ASP A 122 -34.86 9.16 -4.16
CA ASP A 122 -36.11 8.68 -3.58
C ASP A 122 -35.82 7.48 -2.66
N PHE A 123 -36.73 7.26 -1.71
CA PHE A 123 -36.71 6.09 -0.83
C PHE A 123 -38.12 5.66 -0.45
N TYR A 124 -38.25 4.40 -0.14
CA TYR A 124 -39.51 3.83 0.38
C TYR A 124 -39.18 2.80 1.46
N TRP A 125 -39.90 2.83 2.56
CA TRP A 125 -39.80 1.79 3.57
C TRP A 125 -41.17 1.23 3.92
N ALA A 126 -41.20 -0.05 4.29
CA ALA A 126 -42.37 -0.75 4.76
C ALA A 126 -42.03 -1.61 6.00
N LYS A 127 -42.86 -1.50 7.04
CA LYS A 127 -42.83 -2.44 8.17
C LYS A 127 -43.78 -3.60 7.88
N ILE A 128 -43.23 -4.81 7.92
CA ILE A 128 -43.95 -6.04 7.56
C ILE A 128 -44.07 -6.90 8.79
N ARG A 129 -45.20 -7.52 8.94
CA ARG A 129 -45.47 -8.54 9.98
C ARG A 129 -45.52 -9.90 9.29
N ARG A 130 -44.74 -10.87 9.78
CA ARG A 130 -44.74 -12.26 9.40
C ARG A 130 -45.86 -13.04 10.11
N ASP A 131 -46.10 -14.25 9.67
CA ASP A 131 -47.12 -15.16 10.25
C ASP A 131 -46.82 -15.50 11.72
N ASP A 132 -45.56 -15.59 12.09
CA ASP A 132 -45.08 -15.80 13.47
C ASP A 132 -45.24 -14.56 14.36
N LYS A 133 -45.86 -13.49 13.85
CA LYS A 133 -46.04 -12.17 14.47
C LYS A 133 -44.75 -11.35 14.66
N SER A 134 -43.60 -11.83 14.20
CA SER A 134 -42.39 -11.01 14.16
C SER A 134 -42.57 -9.88 13.14
N THR A 135 -41.82 -8.79 13.36
CA THR A 135 -41.85 -7.64 12.46
C THR A 135 -40.46 -7.30 11.98
N TYR A 136 -40.35 -6.86 10.76
CA TYR A 136 -39.11 -6.36 10.17
C TYR A 136 -39.42 -5.19 9.24
N TYR A 137 -38.38 -4.49 8.82
CA TYR A 137 -38.45 -3.37 7.90
C TYR A 137 -37.77 -3.70 6.60
N TYR A 138 -38.46 -3.43 5.49
CA TYR A 138 -37.84 -3.25 4.19
C TYR A 138 -37.53 -1.78 3.98
N TYR A 139 -36.31 -1.47 3.49
CA TYR A 139 -35.91 -0.16 3.04
C TYR A 139 -35.41 -0.23 1.61
N HIS A 140 -35.98 0.55 0.74
CA HIS A 140 -35.65 0.65 -0.67
C HIS A 140 -35.12 2.06 -0.92
N ILE A 141 -34.03 2.15 -1.69
CA ILE A 141 -33.40 3.42 -2.01
C ILE A 141 -33.12 3.49 -3.51
N LYS A 142 -33.43 4.63 -4.13
CA LYS A 142 -33.04 5.02 -5.47
C LYS A 142 -31.91 6.01 -5.36
N TYR A 143 -30.69 5.58 -5.64
CA TYR A 143 -29.50 6.37 -5.43
C TYR A 143 -28.89 6.80 -6.79
N PRO A 144 -28.71 8.13 -7.04
CA PRO A 144 -28.20 8.60 -8.33
C PRO A 144 -26.73 8.27 -8.49
N PHE A 145 -26.39 7.55 -9.57
CA PHE A 145 -25.03 7.19 -9.92
C PHE A 145 -24.84 7.11 -11.43
N SER A 146 -24.46 8.21 -12.03
CA SER A 146 -24.33 8.33 -13.48
C SER A 146 -23.04 7.68 -14.03
N ASN A 147 -23.03 7.34 -15.32
CA ASN A 147 -21.85 6.87 -16.03
C ASN A 147 -20.70 7.90 -16.03
N SER A 148 -20.98 9.18 -15.99
CA SER A 148 -19.95 10.21 -15.86
C SER A 148 -19.29 10.18 -14.49
N LYS A 149 -20.06 9.91 -13.44
CA LYS A 149 -19.53 9.73 -12.07
C LYS A 149 -18.66 8.48 -11.98
N LEU A 150 -19.10 7.37 -12.57
CA LEU A 150 -18.30 6.16 -12.64
C LEU A 150 -16.95 6.41 -13.32
N ARG A 151 -16.93 7.08 -14.48
CA ARG A 151 -15.67 7.42 -15.17
C ARG A 151 -14.74 8.26 -14.30
N MET A 152 -15.28 9.30 -13.66
CA MET A 152 -14.49 10.14 -12.77
C MET A 152 -13.83 9.34 -11.63
N LEU A 153 -14.57 8.39 -11.02
CA LEU A 153 -14.02 7.55 -9.94
C LEU A 153 -12.97 6.57 -10.46
N VAL A 154 -13.15 6.03 -11.66
CA VAL A 154 -12.15 5.18 -12.32
C VAL A 154 -10.88 5.97 -12.60
N ASP A 155 -11.00 7.17 -13.19
CA ASP A 155 -9.85 8.03 -13.48
C ASP A 155 -9.08 8.44 -12.22
N GLU A 156 -9.81 8.72 -11.12
CA GLU A 156 -9.20 9.04 -9.82
C GLU A 156 -8.44 7.85 -9.26
N TYR A 157 -9.04 6.67 -9.29
CA TYR A 157 -8.40 5.42 -8.86
C TYR A 157 -7.13 5.14 -9.68
N GLU A 158 -7.21 5.20 -11.01
CA GLU A 158 -6.06 4.94 -11.89
C GLU A 158 -4.91 5.92 -11.64
N LYS A 159 -5.21 7.20 -11.39
CA LYS A 159 -4.19 8.19 -11.01
C LYS A 159 -3.49 7.83 -9.70
N GLN A 160 -4.25 7.40 -8.69
CA GLN A 160 -3.68 6.98 -7.41
C GLN A 160 -2.77 5.75 -7.59
N GLN A 161 -3.23 4.75 -8.33
CA GLN A 161 -2.44 3.54 -8.61
C GLN A 161 -1.15 3.87 -9.38
N LYS A 162 -1.23 4.79 -10.35
CA LYS A 162 -0.06 5.24 -11.08
C LYS A 162 1.00 5.86 -10.16
N VAL A 163 0.60 6.76 -9.25
CA VAL A 163 1.54 7.38 -8.28
C VAL A 163 2.22 6.33 -7.41
N ILE A 164 1.47 5.32 -6.94
CA ILE A 164 2.01 4.22 -6.14
C ILE A 164 3.04 3.42 -6.96
N ASN A 165 2.69 3.04 -8.19
CA ASN A 165 3.56 2.24 -9.05
C ASN A 165 4.82 3.01 -9.47
N ASP A 166 4.69 4.29 -9.83
CA ASP A 166 5.81 5.16 -10.17
C ASP A 166 6.78 5.28 -8.97
N SER A 167 6.23 5.40 -7.74
CA SER A 167 7.02 5.44 -6.51
C SER A 167 7.77 4.13 -6.28
N LEU A 168 7.12 2.98 -6.45
CA LEU A 168 7.76 1.67 -6.33
C LEU A 168 8.90 1.50 -7.34
N GLN A 169 8.66 1.89 -8.59
CA GLN A 169 9.69 1.82 -9.62
C GLN A 169 10.87 2.74 -9.31
N ALA A 170 10.61 3.95 -8.78
CA ALA A 170 11.66 4.86 -8.34
C ALA A 170 12.49 4.27 -7.19
N PHE A 171 11.89 3.52 -6.26
CA PHE A 171 12.65 2.80 -5.23
C PHE A 171 13.42 1.61 -5.81
N ALA A 172 12.83 0.84 -6.72
CA ALA A 172 13.47 -0.33 -7.32
C ALA A 172 14.68 0.02 -8.20
N SER A 173 14.67 1.20 -8.82
CA SER A 173 15.73 1.66 -9.73
C SER A 173 16.90 2.36 -9.01
N VAL A 174 16.92 2.44 -7.69
CA VAL A 174 18.00 3.09 -6.93
C VAL A 174 19.29 2.29 -7.08
N ASN A 175 20.36 2.99 -7.49
CA ASN A 175 21.72 2.50 -7.44
C ASN A 175 22.50 3.28 -6.36
N PHE A 176 22.94 2.59 -5.31
CA PHE A 176 23.67 3.24 -4.22
C PHE A 176 25.04 3.77 -4.62
N ALA A 177 25.60 3.31 -5.74
CA ALA A 177 26.82 3.89 -6.29
C ALA A 177 26.67 5.35 -6.78
N ASP A 178 25.43 5.82 -6.95
CA ASP A 178 25.15 7.21 -7.35
C ASP A 178 25.17 8.18 -6.15
N PHE A 179 25.32 7.68 -4.91
CA PHE A 179 25.37 8.49 -3.69
C PHE A 179 26.81 8.57 -3.15
N ASP A 180 27.22 9.75 -2.80
CA ASP A 180 28.49 10.05 -2.10
C ASP A 180 28.30 10.25 -0.59
N ASP A 181 27.08 10.12 -0.10
CA ASP A 181 26.65 10.35 1.27
C ASP A 181 25.83 9.17 1.80
N LEU A 182 26.31 8.58 2.90
CA LEU A 182 25.63 7.48 3.58
C LEU A 182 24.26 7.90 4.12
N ASP A 183 24.12 9.12 4.62
CA ASP A 183 22.86 9.57 5.22
C ASP A 183 21.77 9.68 4.16
N GLN A 184 22.12 10.04 2.92
CA GLN A 184 21.19 10.02 1.79
C GLN A 184 20.77 8.59 1.42
N MET A 185 21.69 7.62 1.41
CA MET A 185 21.34 6.20 1.20
C MET A 185 20.35 5.69 2.27
N LEU A 186 20.62 6.02 3.54
CA LEU A 186 19.77 5.62 4.66
C LEU A 186 18.43 6.36 4.67
N LEU A 187 18.42 7.63 4.24
CA LEU A 187 17.17 8.38 4.06
C LEU A 187 16.28 7.68 3.01
N ARG A 188 16.86 7.28 1.87
CA ARG A 188 16.13 6.57 0.82
C ARG A 188 15.51 5.27 1.32
N TYR A 189 16.27 4.51 2.13
CA TYR A 189 15.76 3.28 2.76
C TYR A 189 14.64 3.57 3.78
N THR A 190 14.75 4.66 4.51
CA THR A 190 13.71 5.09 5.47
C THR A 190 12.42 5.51 4.74
N MET A 191 12.56 6.26 3.63
CA MET A 191 11.42 6.64 2.79
C MET A 191 10.68 5.42 2.22
N LEU A 192 11.40 4.36 1.81
CA LEU A 192 10.77 3.10 1.38
C LEU A 192 9.97 2.45 2.51
N LYS A 193 10.49 2.46 3.76
CA LYS A 193 9.74 1.95 4.92
C LYS A 193 8.49 2.76 5.22
N GLN A 194 8.58 4.08 5.15
CA GLN A 194 7.44 4.97 5.33
C GLN A 194 6.40 4.76 4.23
N PHE A 195 6.84 4.65 2.98
CA PHE A 195 5.95 4.35 1.86
C PHE A 195 5.22 3.01 2.07
N ALA A 196 5.92 1.96 2.52
CA ALA A 196 5.30 0.67 2.83
C ALA A 196 4.17 0.79 3.86
N SER A 197 4.32 1.67 4.86
CA SER A 197 3.29 1.88 5.89
C SER A 197 2.05 2.65 5.38
N THR A 198 2.11 3.27 4.21
CA THR A 198 0.95 3.92 3.58
C THR A 198 0.05 2.94 2.84
N LEU A 199 0.56 1.75 2.52
CA LEU A 199 -0.19 0.70 1.86
C LEU A 199 -0.79 -0.25 2.91
N ARG A 200 -1.92 -0.86 2.59
CA ARG A 200 -2.55 -1.87 3.44
C ARG A 200 -1.66 -3.11 3.56
N GLU A 201 -1.73 -3.82 4.67
CA GLU A 201 -0.99 -5.07 4.87
C GLU A 201 -1.34 -6.15 3.83
N SER A 202 -2.60 -6.15 3.36
CA SER A 202 -3.12 -7.07 2.33
C SER A 202 -2.76 -6.66 0.91
N ASP A 203 -2.11 -5.51 0.69
CA ASP A 203 -1.72 -5.05 -0.64
C ASP A 203 -0.61 -5.95 -1.21
N SER A 204 -0.83 -6.53 -2.40
CA SER A 204 0.13 -7.43 -3.05
C SER A 204 1.50 -6.78 -3.29
N ARG A 205 1.56 -5.45 -3.38
CA ARG A 205 2.80 -4.68 -3.52
C ARG A 205 3.70 -4.71 -2.28
N GLN A 206 3.19 -5.14 -1.11
CA GLN A 206 4.01 -5.36 0.08
C GLN A 206 5.13 -6.39 -0.16
N GLU A 207 4.87 -7.43 -0.95
CA GLU A 207 5.92 -8.40 -1.31
C GLU A 207 6.97 -7.77 -2.25
N VAL A 208 6.57 -6.89 -3.15
CA VAL A 208 7.51 -6.14 -4.00
C VAL A 208 8.38 -5.21 -3.15
N ILE A 209 7.79 -4.49 -2.19
CA ILE A 209 8.52 -3.63 -1.25
C ILE A 209 9.52 -4.44 -0.43
N LYS A 210 9.13 -5.61 0.06
CA LYS A 210 9.99 -6.51 0.80
C LYS A 210 11.19 -6.98 -0.05
N ALA A 211 10.97 -7.29 -1.33
CA ALA A 211 12.03 -7.63 -2.25
C ALA A 211 13.00 -6.46 -2.47
N ILE A 212 12.50 -5.23 -2.67
CA ILE A 212 13.31 -4.02 -2.80
C ILE A 212 14.13 -3.78 -1.51
N ARG A 213 13.51 -3.90 -0.34
CA ARG A 213 14.21 -3.77 0.95
C ARG A 213 15.35 -4.78 1.10
N ASN A 214 15.09 -6.04 0.75
CA ASN A 214 16.13 -7.08 0.77
C ASN A 214 17.29 -6.75 -0.18
N THR A 215 16.99 -6.17 -1.34
CA THR A 215 18.02 -5.70 -2.28
C THR A 215 18.86 -4.59 -1.66
N TYR A 216 18.25 -3.60 -1.02
CA TYR A 216 18.96 -2.54 -0.32
C TYR A 216 19.85 -3.08 0.83
N ASP A 217 19.29 -3.99 1.64
CA ASP A 217 20.03 -4.64 2.71
C ASP A 217 21.26 -5.42 2.21
N GLN A 218 21.12 -6.09 1.07
CA GLN A 218 22.22 -6.84 0.44
C GLN A 218 23.26 -5.90 -0.17
N MET A 219 22.85 -4.83 -0.84
CA MET A 219 23.75 -3.84 -1.41
C MET A 219 24.62 -3.22 -0.32
N LEU A 220 24.00 -2.75 0.77
CA LEU A 220 24.75 -2.20 1.91
C LEU A 220 25.67 -3.25 2.56
N ALA A 221 25.17 -4.47 2.79
CA ALA A 221 25.94 -5.51 3.47
C ALA A 221 27.16 -5.99 2.69
N ARG A 222 27.11 -5.98 1.35
CA ARG A 222 28.19 -6.49 0.49
C ARG A 222 29.21 -5.43 0.12
N ASN A 223 28.79 -4.19 -0.04
CA ASN A 223 29.61 -3.15 -0.62
C ASN A 223 30.11 -2.14 0.41
N LEU A 224 29.45 -2.03 1.58
CA LEU A 224 29.85 -1.10 2.62
C LEU A 224 30.98 -1.70 3.48
N HIS A 225 32.10 -1.03 3.58
CA HIS A 225 33.24 -1.44 4.41
C HIS A 225 34.03 -0.24 4.92
N VAL A 226 34.90 -0.49 5.89
CA VAL A 226 35.77 0.54 6.50
C VAL A 226 37.17 0.39 5.93
N GLU A 227 37.78 1.52 5.55
CA GLU A 227 39.16 1.57 5.08
C GLU A 227 39.95 2.62 5.86
N MET A 228 41.20 2.28 6.18
CA MET A 228 42.17 3.22 6.70
C MET A 228 42.83 3.95 5.53
N LEU A 229 42.67 5.26 5.45
CA LEU A 229 43.21 6.09 4.38
C LEU A 229 44.66 6.50 4.61
N SER A 230 44.98 6.84 5.84
CA SER A 230 46.32 7.21 6.27
C SER A 230 46.49 7.04 7.79
N SER A 231 47.70 6.82 8.23
CA SER A 231 48.04 6.76 9.66
C SER A 231 49.42 7.36 9.88
N ASP A 232 49.58 8.12 10.97
CA ASP A 232 50.83 8.68 11.48
C ASP A 232 50.92 8.45 12.99
N ARG A 233 51.93 9.05 13.66
CA ARG A 233 52.15 8.87 15.11
C ARG A 233 51.10 9.52 16.01
N GLN A 234 50.24 10.37 15.49
CA GLN A 234 49.29 11.15 16.30
C GLN A 234 47.86 11.01 15.79
N SER A 235 47.70 10.52 14.57
CA SER A 235 46.37 10.40 13.96
C SER A 235 46.24 9.29 12.92
N THR A 236 45.02 8.79 12.79
CA THR A 236 44.59 7.90 11.71
C THR A 236 43.37 8.49 11.05
N ARG A 237 43.38 8.51 9.73
CA ARG A 237 42.16 8.81 8.93
C ARG A 237 41.53 7.53 8.45
N ALA A 238 40.26 7.39 8.71
CA ALA A 238 39.47 6.23 8.22
C ALA A 238 38.16 6.70 7.61
N ALA A 239 37.75 6.01 6.57
CA ALA A 239 36.49 6.27 5.89
C ALA A 239 35.64 5.03 5.79
N LEU A 240 34.34 5.27 5.59
CA LEU A 240 33.39 4.26 5.17
C LEU A 240 33.27 4.32 3.64
N LEU A 241 33.44 3.18 2.96
CA LEU A 241 33.39 3.10 1.52
C LEU A 241 32.19 2.24 1.09
N TYR A 242 31.62 2.60 -0.06
CA TYR A 242 30.69 1.76 -0.81
C TYR A 242 31.38 1.31 -2.11
N GLY A 243 31.78 0.06 -2.16
CA GLY A 243 32.68 -0.40 -3.23
C GLY A 243 34.03 0.33 -3.13
N THR A 244 34.38 1.11 -4.11
CA THR A 244 35.61 1.96 -4.13
C THR A 244 35.33 3.43 -3.82
N GLN A 245 34.08 3.79 -3.63
CA GLN A 245 33.68 5.18 -3.41
C GLN A 245 33.66 5.50 -1.92
N GLN A 246 34.37 6.53 -1.52
CA GLN A 246 34.37 7.06 -0.18
C GLN A 246 33.09 7.84 0.09
N LEU A 247 32.48 7.58 1.25
CA LEU A 247 31.19 8.19 1.63
C LEU A 247 31.40 9.23 2.73
N SER A 248 30.73 10.37 2.59
CA SER A 248 30.46 11.22 3.74
C SER A 248 29.39 10.56 4.63
N CYS A 249 29.48 10.78 5.94
CA CYS A 249 28.45 10.32 6.87
C CYS A 249 28.47 11.10 8.18
N SER A 250 27.32 11.23 8.81
CA SER A 250 27.19 11.83 10.15
C SER A 250 27.59 10.89 11.29
N VAL A 251 27.77 9.60 10.99
CA VAL A 251 28.11 8.58 11.99
C VAL A 251 29.61 8.59 12.27
N LEU A 252 29.99 8.79 13.53
CA LEU A 252 31.37 8.60 13.97
C LEU A 252 31.63 7.14 14.38
N PRO A 253 32.81 6.58 14.04
CA PRO A 253 33.19 5.25 14.47
C PRO A 253 33.47 5.17 15.96
N LYS A 254 33.22 4.02 16.56
CA LYS A 254 33.80 3.64 17.84
C LYS A 254 35.17 3.05 17.59
N VAL A 255 36.12 3.49 18.44
CA VAL A 255 37.51 3.10 18.30
C VAL A 255 37.98 2.36 19.55
N LYS A 256 38.78 1.31 19.35
CA LYS A 256 39.47 0.56 20.42
C LYS A 256 40.91 0.29 19.97
N SER A 257 41.82 0.26 20.94
CA SER A 257 43.21 -0.08 20.70
C SER A 257 43.80 -0.82 21.90
N ASN A 258 44.88 -1.56 21.68
CA ASN A 258 45.67 -2.15 22.75
C ASN A 258 46.71 -1.19 23.36
N CYS A 259 46.99 -0.10 22.66
CA CYS A 259 48.17 0.73 22.97
C CYS A 259 47.91 2.25 22.99
N LEU A 260 46.78 2.70 22.47
CA LEU A 260 46.49 4.14 22.37
C LEU A 260 45.68 4.62 23.57
N THR A 261 45.92 5.88 23.91
CA THR A 261 45.20 6.62 24.94
C THR A 261 44.77 7.99 24.38
N ALA A 262 43.97 8.75 25.14
CA ALA A 262 43.46 10.06 24.75
C ALA A 262 42.77 10.06 23.34
N ILE A 263 42.10 8.98 23.00
CA ILE A 263 41.48 8.81 21.66
C ILE A 263 40.34 9.81 21.49
N GLU A 264 40.48 10.68 20.49
CA GLU A 264 39.47 11.66 20.09
C GLU A 264 39.07 11.42 18.61
N VAL A 265 37.78 11.26 18.31
CA VAL A 265 37.28 11.04 16.95
C VAL A 265 36.53 12.27 16.48
N LYS A 266 36.92 12.82 15.31
CA LYS A 266 36.32 14.01 14.70
C LYS A 266 35.87 13.71 13.26
N HIS A 267 34.87 14.42 12.80
CA HIS A 267 34.53 14.43 11.37
C HIS A 267 35.54 15.30 10.60
N ALA A 268 35.88 14.81 9.40
CA ALA A 268 36.60 15.55 8.39
C ALA A 268 36.03 15.24 7.02
N ALA A 269 35.09 16.06 6.58
CA ALA A 269 34.38 15.90 5.31
C ALA A 269 33.85 14.45 5.07
N ASP A 270 34.61 13.66 4.34
CA ASP A 270 34.30 12.29 3.92
C ASP A 270 35.04 11.21 4.75
N ALA A 271 35.66 11.60 5.88
CA ALA A 271 36.41 10.67 6.71
C ALA A 271 36.22 10.99 8.20
N ALA A 272 36.58 10.07 9.06
CA ALA A 272 36.84 10.31 10.48
C ALA A 272 38.34 10.48 10.70
N VAL A 273 38.71 11.51 11.45
CA VAL A 273 40.06 11.70 11.96
C VAL A 273 40.08 11.25 13.41
N ILE A 274 40.95 10.31 13.71
CA ILE A 274 41.10 9.66 15.00
C ILE A 274 42.46 10.14 15.54
N ASN A 275 42.44 11.08 16.47
CA ASN A 275 43.64 11.57 17.16
C ASN A 275 43.90 10.74 18.41
N TYR A 276 45.15 10.51 18.74
CA TYR A 276 45.54 9.69 19.88
C TYR A 276 46.95 9.94 20.34
N ASP A 277 47.26 9.51 21.57
CA ASP A 277 48.59 9.42 22.11
C ASP A 277 48.97 7.95 22.32
N PHE A 278 50.23 7.58 22.16
CA PHE A 278 50.72 6.25 22.53
C PHE A 278 50.93 6.13 24.04
N GLN A 279 50.58 4.98 24.59
CA GLN A 279 51.01 4.63 25.94
C GLN A 279 52.51 4.39 25.95
N THR A 280 53.17 4.71 27.06
CA THR A 280 54.61 4.53 27.20
C THR A 280 55.02 3.10 26.90
N GLY A 281 55.94 2.91 25.97
CA GLY A 281 56.49 1.61 25.57
C GLY A 281 55.70 0.88 24.46
N CYS A 282 54.62 1.47 23.97
CA CYS A 282 53.82 0.85 22.92
C CYS A 282 54.17 1.26 21.49
N TYR A 283 54.69 2.49 21.29
CA TYR A 283 54.94 3.09 19.98
C TYR A 283 56.05 2.38 19.15
N GLU A 284 56.79 1.47 19.76
CA GLU A 284 57.82 0.66 19.09
C GLU A 284 57.37 -0.80 18.84
N ASP A 285 56.14 -1.17 19.27
CA ASP A 285 55.61 -2.50 19.12
C ASP A 285 54.89 -2.62 17.74
N GLU A 286 55.34 -3.55 16.89
CA GLU A 286 54.73 -3.80 15.58
C GLU A 286 53.32 -4.43 15.67
N GLN A 287 52.91 -4.90 16.86
CA GLN A 287 51.59 -5.50 17.11
C GLN A 287 50.57 -4.51 17.63
N ASN A 288 50.84 -3.23 17.63
CA ASN A 288 49.89 -2.19 18.01
C ASN A 288 48.75 -2.17 16.98
N TRP A 289 47.55 -2.23 17.49
CA TRP A 289 46.38 -2.24 16.61
C TRP A 289 45.34 -1.20 17.01
N LEU A 290 44.57 -0.80 16.01
CA LEU A 290 43.42 0.08 16.10
C LEU A 290 42.21 -0.57 15.44
N ASP A 291 41.18 -0.86 16.22
CA ASP A 291 39.88 -1.31 15.71
C ASP A 291 38.95 -0.14 15.50
N ILE A 292 38.51 0.08 14.29
CA ILE A 292 37.59 1.15 13.89
C ILE A 292 36.25 0.50 13.54
N VAL A 293 35.17 0.87 14.24
CA VAL A 293 33.85 0.22 14.09
C VAL A 293 32.78 1.27 13.84
N TYR A 294 32.26 1.32 12.65
CA TYR A 294 31.02 2.04 12.32
C TYR A 294 29.81 1.17 12.61
N THR A 295 28.74 1.78 13.12
CA THR A 295 27.45 1.11 13.29
C THR A 295 26.41 1.80 12.43
N VAL A 296 25.98 1.15 11.36
CA VAL A 296 25.04 1.67 10.36
C VAL A 296 23.79 0.82 10.37
N SER A 297 22.63 1.38 10.67
CA SER A 297 21.35 0.67 10.76
C SER A 297 21.41 -0.62 11.61
N GLY A 298 22.17 -0.57 12.71
CA GLY A 298 22.35 -1.70 13.63
C GLY A 298 23.38 -2.74 13.18
N LYS A 299 23.92 -2.64 11.98
CA LYS A 299 25.03 -3.50 11.49
C LYS A 299 26.39 -2.86 11.80
N LYS A 300 27.38 -3.69 12.10
CA LYS A 300 28.75 -3.25 12.38
C LYS A 300 29.63 -3.50 11.16
N TYR A 301 30.36 -2.45 10.77
CA TYR A 301 31.40 -2.48 9.75
C TYR A 301 32.71 -2.12 10.43
N SER A 302 33.71 -2.96 10.34
CA SER A 302 34.95 -2.77 11.10
C SER A 302 36.18 -3.05 10.26
N ALA A 303 37.24 -2.30 10.55
CA ALA A 303 38.57 -2.58 10.09
C ALA A 303 39.51 -2.62 11.29
N ARG A 304 40.48 -3.52 11.27
CA ARG A 304 41.63 -3.55 12.16
C ARG A 304 42.85 -3.07 11.40
N CYS A 305 43.45 -2.00 11.91
CA CYS A 305 44.67 -1.41 11.36
C CYS A 305 45.82 -1.67 12.31
N TYR A 306 47.00 -1.93 11.78
CA TYR A 306 48.25 -1.96 12.58
C TYR A 306 48.95 -0.64 12.41
N ILE A 307 49.30 -0.03 13.54
CA ILE A 307 49.94 1.28 13.63
C ILE A 307 51.34 1.10 14.19
N LYS A 308 52.26 1.88 13.67
CA LYS A 308 53.67 1.86 14.07
C LYS A 308 54.11 3.21 14.68
#